data_e01bd7db80cdb5b459c8c65232756326
#
_entry.id   e01bd7db80cdb5b459c8c65232756326
#
_cell.length_a   1.000
_cell.length_b   1.000
_cell.length_c   1.000
_cell.angle_alpha   90.00
_cell.angle_beta   90.00
_cell.angle_gamma   90.00
#
_symmetry.space_group_name_H-M   'P 1'
#
loop_
_entity.id
_entity.type
_entity.pdbx_description
1 polymer ?
#
loop_
_entity_poly.entity_id
_entity_poly.type
_entity_poly.pdbx_seq_one_letter_code
_entity_poly.pdbx_strand_id
1 'polypeptide(L)'
;MASDRHPASIAPALTLLAVAAALPVHAQETAPPTPAAVEQDPCLRVEPADPRRRSPTVPVLEYRRDPCDPTRLRTPALEEIGQLQGLPDRWRIVESIGLEENLLDPYNGQNRLKGDIPMFGDDWFLALIGVSDTVIEPRDFPLPVGGPLTDRAGSLDTFGNGRQQVYSQTFVLETVLYQGDTVFKPPDWEFRFTPAINISHVVVEERGLLKADADAGKTRTEAAVGIQAAFVDKHLRNVSSRYDFDSLRVGVQPFTSDFRGFLLNDSLFGARLFGIRDDNHIQYNLAWFRRIDKDTNSGLNNLVERGAAALRDDDIYVVNAYLQDWPRLGFTVQGTVVHNRNREGDALQYDDNGILQRPASIGLERPRDYDVTYLGVSGDGHLGGLNLSTSAYLALGDSTRGTFSERKEDIRAGFLAAELSKDLSWARIRASLAWASGDPDPFDGRGEGFDAIFENPLFAGADTSFWMREPVPLIAGGRVALSGRNGLLNSLRSSKEFGQSNFTNPGLRLIGVGADLDLTPTLRVSGNLNHLAFDHTATLQVARAQSGIPRDIGFDASVALVWRPLAIQNVVARVSASALLPGDGYRALFGDRTSWAVLGNLVLTY
;
A
#
# COMPACT_ATOMS: atom_id res chain seq x y z
N MET A 1 -45.12 14.26 5.25
CA MET A 1 -45.31 12.80 5.23
C MET A 1 -44.02 12.23 5.83
N ALA A 2 -44.07 11.75 7.06
CA ALA A 2 -42.93 11.23 7.78
C ALA A 2 -42.63 9.80 7.26
N SER A 3 -41.43 9.58 6.74
CA SER A 3 -40.93 8.29 6.34
C SER A 3 -40.13 7.72 7.52
N ASP A 4 -40.66 6.67 8.14
CA ASP A 4 -39.99 5.87 9.15
C ASP A 4 -38.69 5.27 8.61
N ARG A 5 -37.56 5.79 9.06
CA ARG A 5 -36.27 5.14 8.89
C ARG A 5 -36.11 4.11 10.00
N HIS A 6 -36.24 2.83 9.69
CA HIS A 6 -35.79 1.76 10.57
C HIS A 6 -34.28 1.88 10.81
N PRO A 7 -33.82 1.79 12.06
CA PRO A 7 -32.39 1.73 12.33
C PRO A 7 -31.85 0.38 11.80
N ALA A 8 -30.97 0.43 10.81
CA ALA A 8 -30.23 -0.75 10.37
C ALA A 8 -29.44 -1.33 11.55
N SER A 9 -29.67 -2.61 11.84
CA SER A 9 -29.08 -3.30 12.98
C SER A 9 -27.55 -3.37 12.86
N ILE A 10 -26.87 -2.84 13.87
CA ILE A 10 -25.41 -2.93 14.06
C ILE A 10 -25.01 -4.37 14.53
N ALA A 11 -25.96 -5.30 14.58
CA ALA A 11 -25.80 -6.64 15.16
C ALA A 11 -24.66 -7.51 14.59
N PRO A 12 -24.37 -7.56 13.26
CA PRO A 12 -23.30 -8.45 12.79
C PRO A 12 -21.89 -7.97 13.15
N ALA A 13 -21.66 -6.65 13.21
CA ALA A 13 -20.34 -6.12 13.56
C ALA A 13 -20.00 -6.28 15.06
N LEU A 14 -21.01 -6.13 15.93
CA LEU A 14 -20.85 -6.35 17.37
C LEU A 14 -20.65 -7.83 17.71
N THR A 15 -21.26 -8.75 16.96
CA THR A 15 -21.09 -10.20 17.18
C THR A 15 -19.67 -10.67 16.81
N LEU A 16 -19.07 -10.11 15.78
CA LEU A 16 -17.67 -10.38 15.40
C LEU A 16 -16.67 -9.81 16.42
N LEU A 17 -16.93 -8.62 16.96
CA LEU A 17 -16.12 -8.05 18.05
C LEU A 17 -16.23 -8.89 19.35
N ALA A 18 -17.40 -9.42 19.66
CA ALA A 18 -17.62 -10.26 20.85
C ALA A 18 -16.88 -11.61 20.74
N VAL A 19 -16.77 -12.19 19.54
CA VAL A 19 -16.03 -13.45 19.32
C VAL A 19 -14.51 -13.22 19.42
N ALA A 20 -13.99 -12.08 18.96
CA ALA A 20 -12.58 -11.76 19.13
C ALA A 20 -12.18 -11.45 20.60
N ALA A 21 -13.13 -10.93 21.39
CA ALA A 21 -12.91 -10.66 22.82
C ALA A 21 -13.07 -11.90 23.71
N ALA A 22 -13.64 -13.00 23.21
CA ALA A 22 -13.93 -14.21 23.96
C ALA A 22 -12.85 -15.31 23.90
N LEU A 23 -11.67 -15.02 23.35
CA LEU A 23 -10.53 -15.92 23.48
C LEU A 23 -10.08 -15.93 24.95
N PRO A 24 -10.07 -17.08 25.65
CA PRO A 24 -9.75 -17.14 27.07
C PRO A 24 -8.28 -16.75 27.27
N VAL A 25 -8.06 -15.55 27.77
CA VAL A 25 -6.80 -15.19 28.39
C VAL A 25 -6.75 -15.90 29.73
N HIS A 26 -5.99 -16.96 29.83
CA HIS A 26 -5.64 -17.55 31.13
C HIS A 26 -4.64 -16.61 31.81
N ALA A 27 -5.17 -15.62 32.50
CA ALA A 27 -4.39 -14.92 33.51
C ALA A 27 -4.24 -15.86 34.72
N GLN A 28 -3.09 -16.50 34.83
CA GLN A 28 -2.71 -17.11 36.09
C GLN A 28 -2.30 -15.98 37.07
N GLU A 29 -3.17 -15.72 38.04
CA GLU A 29 -2.79 -15.01 39.25
C GLU A 29 -1.71 -15.84 39.97
N THR A 30 -0.44 -15.44 39.85
CA THR A 30 0.63 -16.04 40.63
C THR A 30 0.83 -15.26 41.91
N ALA A 31 0.72 -15.96 43.04
CA ALA A 31 1.14 -15.47 44.36
C ALA A 31 2.63 -15.00 44.34
N PRO A 32 3.03 -14.06 45.22
CA PRO A 32 4.38 -13.52 45.21
C PRO A 32 5.40 -14.64 45.42
N PRO A 33 6.48 -14.67 44.61
CA PRO A 33 7.48 -15.74 44.70
C PRO A 33 8.29 -15.65 45.97
N THR A 34 8.39 -16.77 46.68
CA THR A 34 9.45 -17.04 47.66
C THR A 34 10.78 -17.02 46.90
N PRO A 35 11.86 -16.45 47.43
CA PRO A 35 13.15 -16.46 46.77
C PRO A 35 13.65 -17.88 46.59
N ALA A 36 13.47 -18.40 45.37
CA ALA A 36 13.96 -19.71 44.98
C ALA A 36 15.48 -19.61 44.69
N ALA A 37 16.19 -20.65 45.12
CA ALA A 37 17.57 -20.88 44.76
C ALA A 37 17.79 -20.69 43.27
N VAL A 38 18.88 -20.04 42.89
CA VAL A 38 19.31 -19.88 41.50
C VAL A 38 19.49 -21.28 40.90
N GLU A 39 18.44 -21.79 40.27
CA GLU A 39 18.52 -22.97 39.47
C GLU A 39 19.31 -22.61 38.22
N GLN A 40 20.48 -23.21 38.07
CA GLN A 40 21.31 -22.98 36.88
C GLN A 40 20.49 -23.39 35.65
N ASP A 41 20.19 -22.44 34.80
CA ASP A 41 19.50 -22.63 33.53
C ASP A 41 20.25 -23.71 32.72
N PRO A 42 19.68 -24.87 32.46
CA PRO A 42 20.32 -25.95 31.73
C PRO A 42 20.70 -25.57 30.29
N CYS A 43 20.26 -24.43 29.82
CA CYS A 43 20.52 -23.90 28.47
C CYS A 43 21.76 -23.00 28.41
N LEU A 44 22.34 -22.62 29.54
CA LEU A 44 23.59 -21.84 29.61
C LEU A 44 24.87 -22.73 29.48
N ARG A 45 24.89 -23.65 28.52
CA ARG A 45 26.17 -24.22 28.08
C ARG A 45 26.77 -23.28 27.05
N VAL A 46 27.60 -22.37 27.54
CA VAL A 46 28.51 -21.58 26.70
C VAL A 46 29.62 -22.53 26.23
N GLU A 47 29.47 -23.13 25.08
CA GLU A 47 30.65 -23.66 24.38
C GLU A 47 31.45 -22.45 23.88
N PRO A 48 32.76 -22.38 24.20
CA PRO A 48 33.59 -21.28 23.73
C PRO A 48 33.62 -21.31 22.21
N ALA A 49 33.11 -20.26 21.58
CA ALA A 49 33.13 -20.10 20.13
C ALA A 49 34.60 -20.13 19.66
N ASP A 50 34.97 -21.09 18.80
CA ASP A 50 36.27 -21.13 18.14
C ASP A 50 36.39 -19.89 17.21
N PRO A 51 37.30 -18.95 17.51
CA PRO A 51 37.41 -17.70 16.74
C PRO A 51 37.92 -17.92 15.30
N ARG A 52 38.20 -19.13 14.89
CA ARG A 52 38.80 -19.46 13.59
C ARG A 52 37.81 -19.99 12.54
N ARG A 53 36.53 -20.20 12.84
CA ARG A 53 35.54 -20.63 11.88
C ARG A 53 34.65 -19.49 11.42
N ARG A 54 35.08 -18.75 10.42
CA ARG A 54 34.16 -18.09 9.50
C ARG A 54 33.71 -19.11 8.48
N SER A 55 32.62 -19.81 8.75
CA SER A 55 31.98 -20.67 7.74
C SER A 55 31.16 -19.79 6.80
N PRO A 56 31.36 -19.88 5.46
CA PRO A 56 30.57 -19.10 4.50
C PRO A 56 29.16 -19.65 4.26
N THR A 57 28.76 -20.70 4.94
CA THR A 57 27.40 -21.25 4.91
C THR A 57 26.85 -21.29 6.32
N VAL A 58 25.98 -20.36 6.62
CA VAL A 58 25.11 -20.47 7.81
C VAL A 58 24.22 -21.70 7.55
N PRO A 59 24.30 -22.78 8.34
CA PRO A 59 23.36 -23.87 8.20
C PRO A 59 21.95 -23.33 8.44
N VAL A 60 21.03 -23.67 7.55
CA VAL A 60 19.61 -23.40 7.75
C VAL A 60 19.20 -24.19 9.00
N LEU A 61 19.08 -23.48 10.14
CA LEU A 61 18.61 -24.08 11.37
C LEU A 61 17.14 -24.44 11.17
N GLU A 62 16.83 -25.72 11.11
CA GLU A 62 15.45 -26.18 11.19
C GLU A 62 14.89 -25.76 12.55
N TYR A 63 13.77 -25.02 12.53
CA TYR A 63 13.07 -24.61 13.73
C TYR A 63 12.51 -25.86 14.45
N ARG A 64 13.22 -26.36 15.42
CA ARG A 64 12.68 -27.25 16.45
C ARG A 64 12.26 -26.35 17.63
N ARG A 65 11.08 -26.58 18.18
CA ARG A 65 10.67 -26.00 19.48
C ARG A 65 11.53 -26.64 20.60
N ASP A 66 12.79 -26.31 20.58
CA ASP A 66 13.72 -26.71 21.63
C ASP A 66 13.72 -25.60 22.68
N PRO A 67 13.39 -25.89 23.94
CA PRO A 67 13.44 -24.89 25.02
C PRO A 67 14.85 -24.31 25.19
N CYS A 68 15.87 -24.93 24.61
CA CYS A 68 17.27 -24.49 24.63
C CYS A 68 17.72 -23.87 23.29
N ASP A 69 16.81 -23.50 22.41
CA ASP A 69 17.15 -22.84 21.14
C ASP A 69 17.86 -21.49 21.42
N PRO A 70 19.15 -21.34 21.05
CA PRO A 70 19.91 -20.11 21.31
C PRO A 70 19.39 -18.91 20.51
N THR A 71 18.49 -19.13 19.52
CA THR A 71 17.81 -18.05 18.81
C THR A 71 16.62 -17.48 19.60
N ARG A 72 16.14 -18.18 20.61
CA ARG A 72 15.25 -17.65 21.62
C ARG A 72 16.03 -16.88 22.67
N LEU A 73 16.47 -15.70 22.31
CA LEU A 73 16.91 -14.72 23.29
C LEU A 73 15.70 -14.47 24.21
N ARG A 74 15.85 -14.90 25.47
CA ARG A 74 14.85 -14.57 26.50
C ARG A 74 14.83 -13.06 26.62
N THR A 75 13.76 -12.47 26.14
CA THR A 75 13.54 -11.03 26.31
C THR A 75 13.47 -10.75 27.82
N PRO A 76 14.28 -9.83 28.35
CA PRO A 76 14.23 -9.49 29.77
C PRO A 76 12.82 -8.96 30.10
N ALA A 77 12.31 -9.27 31.28
CA ALA A 77 11.03 -8.75 31.72
C ALA A 77 11.07 -7.21 31.81
N LEU A 78 9.96 -6.54 31.49
CA LEU A 78 9.84 -5.08 31.62
C LEU A 78 10.24 -4.57 33.01
N GLU A 79 9.96 -5.37 34.05
CA GLU A 79 10.35 -5.09 35.45
C GLU A 79 11.87 -5.17 35.65
N GLU A 80 12.54 -6.08 34.96
CA GLU A 80 14.00 -6.19 34.98
C GLU A 80 14.67 -4.99 34.27
N ILE A 81 14.04 -4.49 33.19
CA ILE A 81 14.51 -3.31 32.46
C ILE A 81 14.21 -2.03 33.24
N GLY A 82 13.08 -1.96 33.93
CA GLY A 82 12.77 -0.83 34.82
C GLY A 82 13.70 -0.73 36.04
N GLN A 83 14.40 -1.81 36.38
CA GLN A 83 15.43 -1.86 37.45
C GLN A 83 16.82 -1.59 36.90
N LEU A 84 17.10 -1.91 35.67
CA LEU A 84 18.23 -1.35 34.95
C LEU A 84 17.83 0.11 34.71
N GLN A 85 18.31 1.03 35.54
CA GLN A 85 18.24 2.44 35.19
C GLN A 85 18.74 2.54 33.76
N GLY A 86 17.79 2.65 32.85
CA GLY A 86 18.10 2.91 31.46
C GLY A 86 19.08 4.07 31.46
N LEU A 87 20.05 4.07 30.59
CA LEU A 87 20.92 5.23 30.47
C LEU A 87 19.99 6.45 30.37
N PRO A 88 19.74 7.14 31.51
CA PRO A 88 18.88 8.25 31.52
C PRO A 88 19.55 9.22 30.66
N ASP A 89 19.39 9.82 29.74
CA ASP A 89 20.17 10.86 29.09
C ASP A 89 21.24 10.32 28.13
N ARG A 90 20.82 9.43 27.16
CA ARG A 90 21.71 9.03 26.06
C ARG A 90 22.36 10.25 25.37
N TRP A 91 21.65 11.37 25.29
CA TRP A 91 22.14 12.63 24.73
C TRP A 91 23.27 13.25 25.57
N ARG A 92 23.23 13.18 26.91
CA ARG A 92 24.31 13.69 27.76
C ARG A 92 25.59 12.88 27.62
N ILE A 93 25.47 11.58 27.35
CA ILE A 93 26.63 10.73 27.07
C ILE A 93 27.27 11.15 25.77
N VAL A 94 26.46 11.37 24.72
CA VAL A 94 26.95 11.80 23.41
C VAL A 94 27.57 13.20 23.49
N GLU A 95 26.97 14.13 24.27
CA GLU A 95 27.55 15.45 24.58
C GLU A 95 28.87 15.33 25.33
N SER A 96 28.94 14.43 26.30
CA SER A 96 30.18 14.23 27.11
C SER A 96 31.37 13.75 26.29
N ILE A 97 31.17 13.12 25.14
CA ILE A 97 32.22 12.73 24.20
C ILE A 97 32.49 13.79 23.14
N GLY A 98 31.91 14.99 23.27
CA GLY A 98 32.20 16.15 22.44
C GLY A 98 31.46 16.21 21.12
N LEU A 99 30.37 15.46 20.95
CA LEU A 99 29.47 15.61 19.81
C LEU A 99 28.48 16.75 20.08
N GLU A 100 28.55 17.78 19.27
CA GLU A 100 27.68 18.96 19.37
C GLU A 100 26.38 18.78 18.59
N GLU A 101 25.36 19.56 18.96
CA GLU A 101 24.08 19.60 18.23
C GLU A 101 24.26 20.26 16.86
N ASN A 102 23.79 19.60 15.80
CA ASN A 102 23.77 20.16 14.45
C ASN A 102 22.42 19.92 13.77
N LEU A 103 21.59 20.96 13.69
CA LEU A 103 20.24 20.88 13.10
C LEU A 103 20.24 20.61 11.59
N LEU A 104 21.34 20.88 10.89
CA LEU A 104 21.45 20.68 9.45
C LEU A 104 22.07 19.32 9.07
N ASP A 105 22.65 18.61 10.04
CA ASP A 105 23.22 17.29 9.83
C ASP A 105 22.38 16.23 10.56
N PRO A 106 21.56 15.45 9.84
CA PRO A 106 20.72 14.42 10.47
C PRO A 106 21.48 13.15 10.88
N TYR A 107 22.77 13.04 10.56
CA TYR A 107 23.53 11.78 10.71
C TYR A 107 24.73 11.88 11.64
N ASN A 108 25.42 13.00 11.68
CA ASN A 108 26.66 13.15 12.42
C ASN A 108 26.45 14.08 13.61
N GLY A 109 26.37 13.53 14.79
CA GLY A 109 26.14 14.29 16.02
C GLY A 109 24.75 14.10 16.59
N GLN A 110 24.29 15.09 17.33
CA GLN A 110 22.95 15.14 17.89
C GLN A 110 22.08 16.13 17.14
N ASN A 111 20.84 15.75 16.86
CA ASN A 111 19.89 16.63 16.21
C ASN A 111 18.54 16.58 16.95
N ARG A 112 18.17 17.67 17.58
CA ARG A 112 16.91 17.84 18.31
C ARG A 112 15.67 17.62 17.42
N LEU A 113 15.78 17.96 16.14
CA LEU A 113 14.71 17.76 15.15
C LEU A 113 14.62 16.33 14.62
N LYS A 114 15.49 15.43 15.10
CA LYS A 114 15.48 13.98 14.79
C LYS A 114 15.14 13.12 16.00
N GLY A 115 14.72 13.75 17.10
CA GLY A 115 14.38 13.03 18.33
C GLY A 115 15.57 12.57 19.15
N ASP A 116 16.77 13.12 18.91
CA ASP A 116 17.95 12.73 19.66
C ASP A 116 18.01 13.36 21.07
N ILE A 117 17.45 14.56 21.21
CA ILE A 117 17.41 15.34 22.44
C ILE A 117 15.95 15.72 22.72
N PRO A 118 15.48 15.68 24.00
CA PRO A 118 14.13 16.14 24.31
C PRO A 118 13.89 17.58 23.86
N MET A 119 12.72 17.82 23.27
CA MET A 119 12.28 19.17 22.89
C MET A 119 11.60 19.89 24.04
N PHE A 120 10.83 19.14 24.85
CA PHE A 120 10.11 19.67 26.01
C PHE A 120 10.25 18.73 27.20
N GLY A 121 10.53 19.29 28.40
CA GLY A 121 10.78 18.46 29.59
C GLY A 121 11.93 17.50 29.38
N ASP A 122 11.81 16.30 29.96
CA ASP A 122 12.85 15.28 29.93
C ASP A 122 12.48 14.07 29.03
N ASP A 123 11.26 14.01 28.51
CA ASP A 123 10.70 12.83 27.86
C ASP A 123 9.86 13.11 26.59
N TRP A 124 9.77 14.36 26.13
CA TRP A 124 9.09 14.74 24.89
C TRP A 124 10.08 15.03 23.78
N PHE A 125 9.97 14.27 22.70
CA PHE A 125 10.87 14.33 21.56
C PHE A 125 10.13 14.78 20.31
N LEU A 126 10.83 15.50 19.43
CA LEU A 126 10.32 15.95 18.14
C LEU A 126 11.15 15.36 17.02
N ALA A 127 10.51 14.68 16.06
CA ALA A 127 11.15 14.28 14.83
C ALA A 127 10.51 15.00 13.64
N LEU A 128 11.31 15.66 12.82
CA LEU A 128 10.92 16.28 11.56
C LEU A 128 11.54 15.53 10.40
N ILE A 129 10.73 15.17 9.41
CA ILE A 129 11.17 14.57 8.17
C ILE A 129 10.65 15.43 7.01
N GLY A 130 11.56 16.02 6.26
CA GLY A 130 11.25 16.77 5.05
C GLY A 130 11.54 15.93 3.82
N VAL A 131 10.61 15.82 2.87
CA VAL A 131 10.81 15.15 1.59
C VAL A 131 10.49 16.09 0.46
N SER A 132 11.39 16.17 -0.52
CA SER A 132 11.17 16.81 -1.80
C SER A 132 11.26 15.74 -2.89
N ASP A 133 10.15 15.49 -3.58
CA ASP A 133 10.04 14.47 -4.63
C ASP A 133 9.72 15.14 -5.96
N THR A 134 10.66 15.09 -6.88
CA THR A 134 10.56 15.63 -8.24
C THR A 134 10.38 14.51 -9.24
N VAL A 135 9.34 14.58 -10.06
CA VAL A 135 9.03 13.62 -11.12
C VAL A 135 8.94 14.32 -12.46
N ILE A 136 9.59 13.75 -13.48
CA ILE A 136 9.47 14.13 -14.90
C ILE A 136 9.18 12.86 -15.68
N GLU A 137 8.02 12.80 -16.35
CA GLU A 137 7.55 11.58 -17.01
C GLU A 137 6.94 11.85 -18.39
N PRO A 138 7.74 11.84 -19.47
CA PRO A 138 7.23 11.68 -20.83
C PRO A 138 6.72 10.25 -21.03
N ARG A 139 5.51 10.11 -21.57
CA ARG A 139 4.85 8.81 -21.78
C ARG A 139 3.90 8.85 -22.96
N ASP A 140 3.57 7.67 -23.50
CA ASP A 140 2.67 7.51 -24.63
C ASP A 140 1.84 6.23 -24.49
N PHE A 141 0.53 6.39 -24.30
CA PHE A 141 -0.44 5.29 -24.30
C PHE A 141 -1.82 5.76 -24.77
N PRO A 142 -2.68 4.86 -25.27
CA PRO A 142 -4.00 5.23 -25.77
C PRO A 142 -4.84 5.93 -24.71
N LEU A 143 -5.41 7.07 -25.02
CA LEU A 143 -6.40 7.76 -24.20
C LEU A 143 -7.68 7.96 -25.01
N PRO A 144 -8.87 7.67 -24.43
CA PRO A 144 -10.12 7.85 -25.13
C PRO A 144 -10.40 9.35 -25.34
N VAL A 145 -10.57 9.72 -26.62
CA VAL A 145 -11.02 11.05 -27.03
C VAL A 145 -12.23 10.86 -27.93
N GLY A 146 -13.25 11.68 -27.77
CA GLY A 146 -14.32 11.73 -28.74
C GLY A 146 -13.81 12.24 -30.10
N GLY A 147 -14.28 11.70 -31.21
CA GLY A 147 -13.91 12.18 -32.54
C GLY A 147 -13.96 13.70 -32.74
N PRO A 148 -14.94 14.43 -32.17
CA PRO A 148 -14.99 15.89 -32.23
C PRO A 148 -13.91 16.61 -31.41
N LEU A 149 -13.26 15.93 -30.48
CA LEU A 149 -12.30 16.51 -29.55
C LEU A 149 -10.84 16.33 -30.00
N THR A 150 -10.59 15.45 -30.96
CA THR A 150 -9.24 15.23 -31.48
C THR A 150 -8.80 16.36 -32.43
N ASP A 151 -7.51 16.72 -32.39
CA ASP A 151 -6.90 17.64 -33.35
C ASP A 151 -6.70 17.00 -34.74
N ARG A 152 -6.94 15.72 -34.90
CA ARG A 152 -6.81 14.99 -36.17
C ARG A 152 -8.12 15.07 -36.97
N ALA A 153 -8.21 16.02 -37.86
CA ALA A 153 -9.39 16.23 -38.69
C ALA A 153 -9.77 14.97 -39.48
N GLY A 154 -11.06 14.62 -39.47
CA GLY A 154 -11.60 13.45 -40.16
C GLY A 154 -11.25 12.10 -39.52
N SER A 155 -10.64 12.06 -38.34
CA SER A 155 -10.37 10.81 -37.61
C SER A 155 -11.64 10.24 -37.00
N LEU A 156 -11.87 8.94 -37.22
CA LEU A 156 -12.87 8.13 -36.52
C LEU A 156 -12.26 7.41 -35.31
N ASP A 157 -10.96 7.63 -35.05
CA ASP A 157 -10.24 7.02 -33.96
C ASP A 157 -10.71 7.62 -32.63
N THR A 158 -11.26 6.77 -31.75
CA THR A 158 -11.71 7.15 -30.41
C THR A 158 -10.57 7.21 -29.41
N PHE A 159 -9.39 6.71 -29.77
CA PHE A 159 -8.15 6.82 -29.00
C PHE A 159 -7.16 7.69 -29.75
N GLY A 160 -7.14 8.98 -29.44
CA GLY A 160 -6.30 9.97 -30.07
C GLY A 160 -4.81 9.76 -29.87
N ASN A 161 -4.03 10.85 -30.08
CA ASN A 161 -2.61 10.84 -29.81
C ASN A 161 -2.35 10.79 -28.30
N GLY A 162 -1.77 9.70 -27.81
CA GLY A 162 -1.57 9.43 -26.40
C GLY A 162 -0.33 10.05 -25.75
N ARG A 163 0.44 10.89 -26.49
CA ARG A 163 1.63 11.52 -25.95
C ARG A 163 1.31 12.48 -24.83
N GLN A 164 2.04 12.35 -23.73
CA GLN A 164 1.87 13.12 -22.52
C GLN A 164 3.22 13.48 -21.94
N GLN A 165 3.30 14.65 -21.31
CA GLN A 165 4.41 15.04 -20.47
C GLN A 165 3.86 15.43 -19.10
N VAL A 166 4.33 14.76 -18.07
CA VAL A 166 3.95 15.02 -16.69
C VAL A 166 5.16 15.50 -15.92
N TYR A 167 5.03 16.63 -15.29
CA TYR A 167 5.97 17.15 -14.30
C TYR A 167 5.26 17.26 -12.96
N SER A 168 5.90 16.81 -11.90
CA SER A 168 5.37 16.94 -10.55
C SER A 168 6.47 17.23 -9.54
N GLN A 169 6.17 18.14 -8.63
CA GLN A 169 6.96 18.43 -7.46
C GLN A 169 6.10 18.26 -6.23
N THR A 170 6.50 17.33 -5.36
CA THR A 170 5.80 17.11 -4.08
C THR A 170 6.74 17.43 -2.93
N PHE A 171 6.26 18.24 -1.99
CA PHE A 171 6.91 18.49 -0.71
C PHE A 171 6.08 17.87 0.40
N VAL A 172 6.72 17.07 1.24
CA VAL A 172 6.09 16.47 2.42
C VAL A 172 6.87 16.88 3.65
N LEU A 173 6.16 17.32 4.69
CA LEU A 173 6.74 17.59 6.00
C LEU A 173 6.06 16.68 7.04
N GLU A 174 6.74 15.65 7.48
CA GLU A 174 6.25 14.83 8.58
C GLU A 174 6.77 15.37 9.90
N THR A 175 5.85 15.63 10.82
CA THR A 175 6.13 16.07 12.19
C THR A 175 5.63 15.00 13.15
N VAL A 176 6.51 14.47 13.97
CA VAL A 176 6.20 13.47 14.99
C VAL A 176 6.63 13.99 16.35
N LEU A 177 5.66 14.29 17.21
CA LEU A 177 5.89 14.62 18.62
C LEU A 177 5.52 13.40 19.46
N TYR A 178 6.47 12.86 20.21
CA TYR A 178 6.23 11.67 21.02
C TYR A 178 6.79 11.77 22.42
N GLN A 179 6.19 11.05 23.35
CA GLN A 179 6.57 11.00 24.75
C GLN A 179 7.08 9.60 25.13
N GLY A 180 8.14 9.56 25.93
CA GLY A 180 8.66 8.37 26.55
C GLY A 180 9.86 7.76 25.84
N ASP A 181 10.41 6.72 26.46
CA ASP A 181 11.52 5.94 25.90
C ASP A 181 10.99 4.89 24.94
N THR A 182 11.37 5.02 23.66
CA THR A 182 10.92 4.14 22.57
C THR A 182 11.88 2.98 22.27
N VAL A 183 12.92 2.78 23.08
CA VAL A 183 13.94 1.76 22.81
C VAL A 183 13.35 0.36 22.92
N PHE A 184 12.46 0.13 23.90
CA PHE A 184 11.91 -1.20 24.21
C PHE A 184 10.37 -1.26 24.20
N LYS A 185 9.69 -0.13 24.09
CA LYS A 185 8.23 -0.04 24.09
C LYS A 185 7.78 1.04 23.11
N PRO A 186 6.53 1.02 22.63
CA PRO A 186 5.98 2.14 21.88
C PRO A 186 5.93 3.40 22.77
N PRO A 187 5.94 4.60 22.16
CA PRO A 187 5.79 5.84 22.90
C PRO A 187 4.49 5.84 23.72
N ASP A 188 4.49 6.49 24.88
CA ASP A 188 3.30 6.64 25.71
C ASP A 188 2.23 7.48 25.01
N TRP A 189 2.66 8.50 24.26
CA TRP A 189 1.88 9.29 23.32
C TRP A 189 2.68 9.58 22.07
N GLU A 190 2.02 9.51 20.90
CA GLU A 190 2.53 9.99 19.63
C GLU A 190 1.47 10.89 18.98
N PHE A 191 1.89 12.08 18.57
CA PHE A 191 1.12 13.00 17.75
C PHE A 191 1.83 13.11 16.41
N ARG A 192 1.15 12.78 15.33
CA ARG A 192 1.72 12.88 13.98
C ARG A 192 0.90 13.81 13.12
N PHE A 193 1.60 14.69 12.41
CA PHE A 193 1.01 15.58 11.43
C PHE A 193 1.88 15.62 10.18
N THR A 194 1.29 15.27 9.02
CA THR A 194 2.02 15.14 7.75
C THR A 194 1.26 15.89 6.65
N PRO A 195 1.42 17.20 6.51
CA PRO A 195 0.98 17.94 5.33
C PRO A 195 1.86 17.62 4.13
N ALA A 196 1.26 17.69 2.94
CA ALA A 196 1.94 17.57 1.67
C ALA A 196 1.45 18.65 0.71
N ILE A 197 2.36 19.18 -0.09
CA ILE A 197 2.07 20.15 -1.16
C ILE A 197 2.54 19.52 -2.46
N ASN A 198 1.66 19.48 -3.46
CA ASN A 198 2.00 19.03 -4.80
C ASN A 198 1.80 20.18 -5.79
N ILE A 199 2.73 20.33 -6.71
CA ILE A 199 2.64 21.22 -7.88
C ILE A 199 2.84 20.33 -9.10
N SER A 200 1.85 20.29 -9.99
CA SER A 200 1.88 19.48 -11.20
C SER A 200 1.69 20.31 -12.45
N HIS A 201 2.40 19.94 -13.51
CA HIS A 201 2.24 20.50 -14.85
C HIS A 201 2.13 19.34 -15.84
N VAL A 202 1.07 19.37 -16.65
CA VAL A 202 0.77 18.32 -17.62
C VAL A 202 0.55 18.93 -18.98
N VAL A 203 1.13 18.31 -20.02
CA VAL A 203 0.93 18.64 -21.44
C VAL A 203 0.45 17.39 -22.17
N VAL A 204 -0.59 17.52 -22.97
CA VAL A 204 -1.15 16.45 -23.82
C VAL A 204 -1.32 16.90 -25.25
N GLU A 205 -1.51 15.97 -26.17
CA GLU A 205 -1.66 16.25 -27.60
C GLU A 205 -3.12 16.52 -28.01
N GLU A 206 -4.10 16.05 -27.25
CA GLU A 206 -5.53 16.12 -27.57
C GLU A 206 -6.29 17.00 -26.57
N ARG A 207 -7.38 17.62 -27.02
CA ARG A 207 -8.28 18.42 -26.19
C ARG A 207 -9.27 17.53 -25.43
N GLY A 208 -9.84 18.05 -24.35
CA GLY A 208 -10.86 17.33 -23.56
C GLY A 208 -10.34 16.19 -22.70
N LEU A 209 -9.00 16.00 -22.61
CA LEU A 209 -8.38 15.00 -21.74
C LEU A 209 -8.10 15.52 -20.33
N LEU A 210 -7.64 16.77 -20.22
CA LEU A 210 -7.26 17.35 -18.93
C LEU A 210 -8.45 17.92 -18.16
N LYS A 211 -9.45 18.40 -18.89
CA LYS A 211 -10.72 18.93 -18.37
C LYS A 211 -11.85 18.50 -19.28
N ALA A 212 -13.05 18.34 -18.74
CA ALA A 212 -14.24 18.03 -19.53
C ALA A 212 -14.54 19.12 -20.55
N ASP A 213 -14.19 20.37 -20.22
CA ASP A 213 -14.26 21.50 -21.14
C ASP A 213 -13.08 21.45 -22.14
N ALA A 214 -13.38 21.21 -23.41
CA ALA A 214 -12.38 21.15 -24.48
C ALA A 214 -11.69 22.49 -24.75
N ASP A 215 -12.33 23.62 -24.43
CA ASP A 215 -11.76 24.96 -24.58
C ASP A 215 -10.69 25.28 -23.53
N ALA A 216 -10.61 24.48 -22.46
CA ALA A 216 -9.56 24.57 -21.46
C ALA A 216 -8.15 24.21 -21.98
N GLY A 217 -8.04 23.75 -23.23
CA GLY A 217 -6.78 23.55 -23.93
C GLY A 217 -6.12 22.19 -23.67
N LYS A 218 -4.77 22.15 -23.80
CA LYS A 218 -3.94 20.94 -23.77
C LYS A 218 -2.90 20.96 -22.64
N THR A 219 -2.91 21.97 -21.81
CA THR A 219 -1.98 22.14 -20.69
C THR A 219 -2.74 22.37 -19.39
N ARG A 220 -2.20 21.87 -18.28
CA ARG A 220 -2.75 22.11 -16.95
C ARG A 220 -1.61 22.29 -15.96
N THR A 221 -1.65 23.38 -15.19
CA THR A 221 -0.78 23.61 -14.04
C THR A 221 -1.65 23.79 -12.81
N GLU A 222 -1.43 22.99 -11.79
CA GLU A 222 -2.21 23.00 -10.57
C GLU A 222 -1.34 22.79 -9.34
N ALA A 223 -1.80 23.27 -8.20
CA ALA A 223 -1.20 23.04 -6.90
C ALA A 223 -2.27 22.52 -5.93
N ALA A 224 -1.92 21.53 -5.15
CA ALA A 224 -2.80 20.93 -4.15
C ALA A 224 -2.08 20.84 -2.80
N VAL A 225 -2.84 20.98 -1.73
CA VAL A 225 -2.38 20.78 -0.35
C VAL A 225 -3.21 19.70 0.30
N GLY A 226 -2.55 18.64 0.78
CA GLY A 226 -3.23 17.52 1.43
C GLY A 226 -2.67 17.20 2.82
N ILE A 227 -3.48 16.54 3.65
CA ILE A 227 -3.06 16.00 4.93
C ILE A 227 -2.97 14.48 4.81
N GLN A 228 -1.75 13.95 4.78
CA GLN A 228 -1.50 12.52 4.59
C GLN A 228 -1.53 11.74 5.92
N ALA A 229 -1.21 12.40 7.04
CA ALA A 229 -1.43 11.87 8.38
C ALA A 229 -1.79 13.01 9.34
N ALA A 230 -2.72 12.74 10.25
CA ALA A 230 -3.07 13.60 11.39
C ALA A 230 -3.72 12.71 12.44
N PHE A 231 -2.93 12.14 13.34
CA PHE A 231 -3.44 11.20 14.33
C PHE A 231 -2.78 11.34 15.70
N VAL A 232 -3.44 10.78 16.67
CA VAL A 232 -2.93 10.54 18.02
C VAL A 232 -2.86 9.03 18.25
N ASP A 233 -1.72 8.56 18.73
CA ASP A 233 -1.51 7.21 19.22
C ASP A 233 -1.31 7.25 20.72
N LYS A 234 -2.02 6.37 21.44
CA LYS A 234 -1.90 6.22 22.89
C LYS A 234 -1.54 4.79 23.21
N HIS A 235 -0.40 4.59 23.86
CA HIS A 235 -0.11 3.34 24.54
C HIS A 235 -1.08 3.15 25.70
N LEU A 236 -1.92 2.11 25.64
CA LEU A 236 -2.97 1.87 26.63
C LEU A 236 -2.42 1.12 27.84
N ARG A 237 -1.67 0.06 27.60
CA ARG A 237 -1.13 -0.81 28.67
C ARG A 237 -0.06 -1.76 28.15
N ASN A 238 0.80 -2.18 29.05
CA ASN A 238 1.59 -3.39 28.90
C ASN A 238 0.73 -4.60 29.29
N VAL A 239 0.78 -5.68 28.53
CA VAL A 239 -0.03 -6.88 28.72
C VAL A 239 0.76 -7.97 29.41
N SER A 240 2.06 -8.03 29.18
CA SER A 240 2.99 -8.95 29.82
C SER A 240 4.23 -8.24 30.33
N SER A 241 5.07 -8.94 31.08
CA SER A 241 6.40 -8.49 31.49
C SER A 241 7.44 -8.56 30.36
N ARG A 242 7.01 -8.85 29.10
CA ARG A 242 7.88 -9.11 27.96
C ARG A 242 7.53 -8.26 26.74
N TYR A 243 7.24 -6.98 26.94
CA TYR A 243 6.96 -6.00 25.88
C TYR A 243 5.62 -6.17 25.12
N ASP A 244 4.77 -7.12 25.49
CA ASP A 244 3.45 -7.21 24.91
C ASP A 244 2.61 -6.01 25.36
N PHE A 245 1.89 -5.41 24.42
CA PHE A 245 1.16 -4.17 24.67
C PHE A 245 -0.13 -4.07 23.86
N ASP A 246 -0.96 -3.11 24.24
CA ASP A 246 -2.08 -2.60 23.48
C ASP A 246 -1.94 -1.09 23.28
N SER A 247 -2.19 -0.62 22.05
CA SER A 247 -2.23 0.80 21.68
C SER A 247 -3.49 1.12 20.88
N LEU A 248 -3.95 2.36 21.00
CA LEU A 248 -5.08 2.90 20.25
C LEU A 248 -4.62 4.12 19.44
N ARG A 249 -4.87 4.09 18.14
CA ARG A 249 -4.61 5.21 17.23
C ARG A 249 -5.90 5.75 16.64
N VAL A 250 -6.07 7.06 16.64
CA VAL A 250 -7.26 7.75 16.13
C VAL A 250 -6.86 8.92 15.27
N GLY A 251 -7.46 9.05 14.11
CA GLY A 251 -7.23 10.14 13.16
C GLY A 251 -6.95 9.65 11.75
N VAL A 252 -6.38 10.54 10.92
CA VAL A 252 -5.94 10.21 9.56
C VAL A 252 -4.60 9.49 9.65
N GLN A 253 -4.57 8.24 9.22
CA GLN A 253 -3.42 7.36 9.41
C GLN A 253 -3.18 6.45 8.21
N PRO A 254 -1.91 6.17 7.85
CA PRO A 254 -1.59 5.18 6.83
C PRO A 254 -1.93 3.77 7.34
N PHE A 255 -2.48 2.96 6.43
CA PHE A 255 -2.76 1.56 6.69
C PHE A 255 -2.56 0.71 5.44
N THR A 256 -1.89 -0.43 5.62
CA THR A 256 -1.70 -1.45 4.59
C THR A 256 -2.22 -2.78 5.12
N SER A 257 -3.11 -3.43 4.36
CA SER A 257 -3.81 -4.65 4.80
C SER A 257 -3.01 -5.94 4.65
N ASP A 258 -1.96 -5.93 3.85
CA ASP A 258 -1.09 -7.06 3.57
C ASP A 258 0.36 -6.62 3.31
N PHE A 259 1.30 -7.55 3.21
CA PHE A 259 2.73 -7.23 3.07
C PHE A 259 3.10 -6.46 1.78
N ARG A 260 2.28 -6.53 0.75
CA ARG A 260 2.58 -5.96 -0.57
C ARG A 260 1.62 -4.86 -1.01
N GLY A 261 0.52 -4.64 -0.30
CA GLY A 261 -0.48 -3.61 -0.63
C GLY A 261 -1.42 -3.99 -1.77
N PHE A 262 -1.80 -5.26 -1.89
CA PHE A 262 -2.68 -5.74 -2.97
C PHE A 262 -4.15 -5.37 -2.77
N LEU A 263 -4.64 -5.29 -1.54
CA LEU A 263 -6.05 -5.02 -1.26
C LEU A 263 -6.30 -3.59 -0.83
N LEU A 264 -5.56 -3.12 0.18
CA LEU A 264 -5.72 -1.79 0.76
C LEU A 264 -4.36 -1.24 1.19
N ASN A 265 -3.99 -0.09 0.64
CA ASN A 265 -2.82 0.67 1.04
C ASN A 265 -3.13 2.16 0.85
N ASP A 266 -3.59 2.81 1.90
CA ASP A 266 -4.05 4.20 1.85
C ASP A 266 -3.85 4.91 3.19
N SER A 267 -3.96 6.24 3.17
CA SER A 267 -4.12 7.08 4.36
C SER A 267 -5.60 7.36 4.59
N LEU A 268 -6.15 6.82 5.67
CA LEU A 268 -7.58 6.76 5.97
C LEU A 268 -7.89 7.43 7.31
N PHE A 269 -9.09 7.99 7.45
CA PHE A 269 -9.59 8.46 8.74
C PHE A 269 -10.19 7.30 9.53
N GLY A 270 -9.82 7.13 10.80
CA GLY A 270 -10.44 6.08 11.60
C GLY A 270 -9.80 5.85 12.96
N ALA A 271 -10.18 4.71 13.56
CA ALA A 271 -9.67 4.23 14.83
C ALA A 271 -9.09 2.83 14.67
N ARG A 272 -7.93 2.58 15.26
CA ARG A 272 -7.21 1.31 15.19
C ARG A 272 -6.71 0.92 16.56
N LEU A 273 -7.17 -0.21 17.08
CA LEU A 273 -6.62 -0.91 18.22
C LEU A 273 -5.62 -1.96 17.71
N PHE A 274 -4.41 -1.94 18.21
CA PHE A 274 -3.37 -2.86 17.80
C PHE A 274 -2.46 -3.23 18.96
N GLY A 275 -1.76 -4.33 18.82
CA GLY A 275 -0.86 -4.78 19.85
C GLY A 275 -0.11 -6.04 19.47
N ILE A 276 0.70 -6.50 20.41
CA ILE A 276 1.49 -7.72 20.30
C ILE A 276 1.22 -8.66 21.46
N ARG A 277 1.48 -9.94 21.24
CA ARG A 277 1.31 -11.04 22.20
C ARG A 277 2.42 -12.06 22.02
N ASP A 278 2.65 -12.84 23.08
CA ASP A 278 3.60 -13.96 23.10
C ASP A 278 4.99 -13.54 22.62
N ASP A 279 5.58 -12.53 23.26
CA ASP A 279 6.91 -11.99 22.93
C ASP A 279 7.05 -11.58 21.46
N ASN A 280 6.03 -10.88 20.94
CA ASN A 280 5.96 -10.44 19.54
C ASN A 280 5.78 -11.56 18.50
N HIS A 281 5.43 -12.80 18.89
CA HIS A 281 5.10 -13.85 17.92
C HIS A 281 3.75 -13.61 17.26
N ILE A 282 2.81 -12.95 17.96
CA ILE A 282 1.50 -12.61 17.45
C ILE A 282 1.34 -11.10 17.45
N GLN A 283 1.03 -10.52 16.29
CA GLN A 283 0.60 -9.13 16.18
C GLN A 283 -0.84 -9.09 15.69
N TYR A 284 -1.63 -8.10 16.12
CA TYR A 284 -3.01 -7.95 15.67
C TYR A 284 -3.40 -6.50 15.43
N ASN A 285 -4.41 -6.31 14.58
CA ASN A 285 -5.10 -5.05 14.37
C ASN A 285 -6.61 -5.29 14.32
N LEU A 286 -7.34 -4.42 15.01
CA LEU A 286 -8.79 -4.24 14.91
C LEU A 286 -9.02 -2.79 14.52
N ALA A 287 -9.60 -2.54 13.36
CA ALA A 287 -9.73 -1.17 12.88
C ALA A 287 -11.06 -0.91 12.20
N TRP A 288 -11.51 0.32 12.32
CA TRP A 288 -12.52 0.94 11.49
C TRP A 288 -11.92 2.15 10.81
N PHE A 289 -12.11 2.23 9.50
CA PHE A 289 -11.65 3.34 8.69
C PHE A 289 -12.78 3.84 7.80
N ARG A 290 -12.72 5.13 7.47
CA ARG A 290 -13.53 5.77 6.45
C ARG A 290 -12.61 6.34 5.38
N ARG A 291 -12.92 6.08 4.11
CA ARG A 291 -12.14 6.58 2.99
C ARG A 291 -12.26 8.10 2.87
N ILE A 292 -11.20 8.71 2.34
CA ILE A 292 -11.09 10.15 2.14
C ILE A 292 -11.04 10.41 0.65
N ASP A 293 -11.81 11.39 0.16
CA ASP A 293 -11.67 11.90 -1.20
C ASP A 293 -10.25 12.45 -1.40
N LYS A 294 -9.71 12.23 -2.58
CA LYS A 294 -8.39 12.71 -2.96
C LYS A 294 -8.50 13.98 -3.81
N ASP A 295 -7.47 14.78 -3.83
CA ASP A 295 -7.30 15.78 -4.88
C ASP A 295 -7.22 15.08 -6.24
N THR A 296 -7.93 15.61 -7.22
CA THR A 296 -8.13 14.97 -8.52
C THR A 296 -6.83 14.65 -9.25
N ASN A 297 -5.85 15.52 -9.18
CA ASN A 297 -4.68 15.47 -10.04
C ASN A 297 -3.41 15.00 -9.32
N SER A 298 -3.29 15.28 -8.02
CA SER A 298 -2.15 14.85 -7.20
C SER A 298 -2.38 13.55 -6.44
N GLY A 299 -3.64 13.18 -6.19
CA GLY A 299 -4.01 12.05 -5.35
C GLY A 299 -3.79 12.26 -3.85
N LEU A 300 -3.48 13.48 -3.40
CA LEU A 300 -3.37 13.81 -1.98
C LEU A 300 -4.75 13.81 -1.32
N ASN A 301 -4.81 13.51 -0.02
CA ASN A 301 -6.05 13.60 0.77
C ASN A 301 -6.61 15.03 0.77
N ASN A 302 -7.81 15.23 0.27
CA ASN A 302 -8.40 16.55 0.05
C ASN A 302 -9.15 17.11 1.28
N LEU A 303 -8.56 16.95 2.46
CA LEU A 303 -9.15 17.46 3.73
C LEU A 303 -8.98 18.96 3.90
N VAL A 304 -7.97 19.56 3.30
CA VAL A 304 -7.70 21.00 3.43
C VAL A 304 -8.76 21.80 2.68
N GLU A 305 -9.11 21.38 1.48
CA GLU A 305 -10.07 22.08 0.63
C GLU A 305 -11.52 21.75 1.00
N ARG A 306 -11.83 20.47 1.24
CA ARG A 306 -13.21 19.98 1.44
C ARG A 306 -13.58 19.75 2.89
N GLY A 307 -12.62 19.78 3.83
CA GLY A 307 -12.88 19.52 5.25
C GLY A 307 -13.55 18.18 5.48
N ALA A 308 -14.56 18.13 6.34
CA ALA A 308 -15.31 16.92 6.64
C ALA A 308 -16.10 16.37 5.42
N ALA A 309 -16.38 17.19 4.41
CA ALA A 309 -17.03 16.72 3.17
C ALA A 309 -16.12 15.84 2.30
N ALA A 310 -14.82 15.77 2.61
CA ALA A 310 -13.92 14.81 2.00
C ALA A 310 -14.11 13.38 2.53
N LEU A 311 -14.79 13.17 3.66
CA LEU A 311 -15.05 11.84 4.22
C LEU A 311 -16.18 11.16 3.43
N ARG A 312 -15.84 10.12 2.73
CA ARG A 312 -16.76 9.34 1.89
C ARG A 312 -17.67 8.46 2.75
N ASP A 313 -18.84 8.11 2.25
CA ASP A 313 -19.69 7.09 2.88
C ASP A 313 -19.24 5.67 2.45
N ASP A 314 -17.99 5.39 2.71
CA ASP A 314 -17.25 4.19 2.35
C ASP A 314 -16.41 3.73 3.54
N ASP A 315 -17.00 2.85 4.35
CA ASP A 315 -16.44 2.35 5.60
C ASP A 315 -15.70 1.03 5.38
N ILE A 316 -14.56 0.86 6.06
CA ILE A 316 -13.73 -0.33 6.00
C ILE A 316 -13.48 -0.83 7.41
N TYR A 317 -13.87 -2.07 7.69
CA TYR A 317 -13.62 -2.76 8.97
C TYR A 317 -12.55 -3.81 8.75
N VAL A 318 -11.54 -3.82 9.60
CA VAL A 318 -10.38 -4.70 9.46
C VAL A 318 -10.15 -5.50 10.74
N VAL A 319 -9.98 -6.80 10.57
CA VAL A 319 -9.43 -7.70 11.59
C VAL A 319 -8.28 -8.45 10.95
N ASN A 320 -7.07 -8.27 11.45
CA ASN A 320 -5.95 -9.08 11.00
C ASN A 320 -5.05 -9.53 12.15
N ALA A 321 -4.37 -10.65 11.94
CA ALA A 321 -3.39 -11.19 12.85
C ALA A 321 -2.19 -11.72 12.08
N TYR A 322 -1.01 -11.47 12.62
CA TYR A 322 0.26 -11.94 12.09
C TYR A 322 0.83 -12.99 13.04
N LEU A 323 1.31 -14.09 12.47
CA LEU A 323 2.09 -15.12 13.16
C LEU A 323 3.53 -15.02 12.68
N GLN A 324 4.40 -14.49 13.51
CA GLN A 324 5.82 -14.39 13.21
C GLN A 324 6.51 -15.74 13.40
N ASP A 325 7.58 -15.96 12.65
CA ASP A 325 8.39 -17.17 12.70
C ASP A 325 7.60 -18.48 12.47
N TRP A 326 6.51 -18.41 11.72
CA TRP A 326 5.67 -19.56 11.38
C TRP A 326 5.48 -19.67 9.85
N PRO A 327 5.59 -20.86 9.23
CA PRO A 327 5.94 -22.18 9.82
C PRO A 327 7.45 -22.35 10.10
N ARG A 328 8.28 -21.37 9.79
CA ARG A 328 9.73 -21.37 10.01
C ARG A 328 10.21 -20.01 10.49
N LEU A 329 11.33 -20.00 11.21
CA LEU A 329 12.04 -18.80 11.64
C LEU A 329 12.33 -17.90 10.40
N GLY A 330 11.98 -16.61 10.50
CA GLY A 330 12.14 -15.63 9.44
C GLY A 330 11.03 -15.64 8.39
N PHE A 331 9.92 -16.34 8.62
CA PHE A 331 8.71 -16.29 7.80
C PHE A 331 7.51 -15.85 8.63
N THR A 332 6.76 -14.89 8.15
CA THR A 332 5.56 -14.37 8.81
C THR A 332 4.33 -14.70 7.97
N VAL A 333 3.30 -15.22 8.61
CA VAL A 333 1.98 -15.44 7.99
C VAL A 333 0.97 -14.48 8.59
N GLN A 334 0.10 -13.96 7.77
CA GLN A 334 -1.00 -13.08 8.14
C GLN A 334 -2.33 -13.68 7.71
N GLY A 335 -3.29 -13.71 8.62
CA GLY A 335 -4.71 -13.90 8.30
C GLY A 335 -5.44 -12.57 8.41
N THR A 336 -6.29 -12.23 7.45
CA THR A 336 -7.03 -10.97 7.43
C THR A 336 -8.48 -11.15 7.01
N VAL A 337 -9.37 -10.38 7.64
CA VAL A 337 -10.75 -10.18 7.22
C VAL A 337 -10.95 -8.69 7.07
N VAL A 338 -11.35 -8.25 5.87
CA VAL A 338 -11.69 -6.86 5.59
C VAL A 338 -13.11 -6.79 5.07
N HIS A 339 -13.96 -6.00 5.71
CA HIS A 339 -15.32 -5.74 5.26
C HIS A 339 -15.42 -4.30 4.78
N ASN A 340 -15.75 -4.11 3.50
CA ASN A 340 -15.97 -2.80 2.90
C ASN A 340 -17.46 -2.57 2.69
N ARG A 341 -17.98 -1.54 3.32
CA ARG A 341 -19.36 -1.10 3.24
C ARG A 341 -19.43 0.26 2.56
N ASN A 342 -19.92 0.30 1.34
CA ASN A 342 -20.11 1.54 0.58
C ASN A 342 -21.61 1.90 0.51
N ARG A 343 -21.94 3.17 0.79
CA ARG A 343 -23.30 3.71 0.80
C ARG A 343 -23.37 4.99 -0.02
N GLU A 344 -22.71 5.00 -1.16
CA GLU A 344 -22.65 6.14 -2.08
C GLU A 344 -23.63 5.99 -3.25
N GLY A 345 -24.65 5.12 -3.15
CA GLY A 345 -25.58 4.79 -4.24
C GLY A 345 -26.34 5.96 -4.88
N ASP A 346 -26.46 7.08 -4.17
CA ASP A 346 -27.09 8.31 -4.66
C ASP A 346 -26.10 9.48 -4.80
N ALA A 347 -24.81 9.26 -4.53
CA ALA A 347 -23.78 10.29 -4.48
C ALA A 347 -23.09 10.50 -5.83
N LEU A 348 -23.69 11.29 -6.72
CA LEU A 348 -23.00 11.78 -7.92
C LEU A 348 -21.87 12.72 -7.51
N GLN A 349 -20.67 12.48 -8.03
CA GLN A 349 -19.48 13.26 -7.79
C GLN A 349 -18.82 13.63 -9.12
N TYR A 350 -18.53 14.90 -9.29
CA TYR A 350 -17.67 15.38 -10.37
C TYR A 350 -16.32 15.75 -9.76
N ASP A 351 -15.26 15.40 -10.47
CA ASP A 351 -13.93 15.82 -10.07
C ASP A 351 -13.66 17.30 -10.45
N ASP A 352 -12.51 17.84 -10.05
CA ASP A 352 -12.14 19.24 -10.31
C ASP A 352 -11.90 19.52 -11.81
N ASN A 353 -11.80 18.47 -12.62
CA ASN A 353 -11.74 18.55 -14.08
C ASN A 353 -13.11 18.49 -14.76
N GLY A 354 -14.22 18.39 -13.99
CA GLY A 354 -15.58 18.30 -14.48
C GLY A 354 -15.98 16.91 -15.00
N ILE A 355 -15.21 15.86 -14.70
CA ILE A 355 -15.47 14.48 -15.13
C ILE A 355 -16.23 13.74 -14.04
N LEU A 356 -17.31 13.03 -14.43
CA LEU A 356 -18.13 12.24 -13.52
C LEU A 356 -17.30 11.12 -12.87
N GLN A 357 -17.41 11.00 -11.56
CA GLN A 357 -16.73 10.01 -10.75
C GLN A 357 -17.73 9.12 -9.98
N ARG A 358 -17.23 8.15 -9.25
CA ARG A 358 -17.93 7.12 -8.43
C ARG A 358 -18.67 6.02 -9.17
N PRO A 359 -19.24 6.18 -10.38
CA PRO A 359 -19.73 5.05 -11.12
C PRO A 359 -18.59 4.19 -11.68
N ALA A 360 -18.92 3.02 -12.25
CA ALA A 360 -18.07 2.38 -13.23
C ALA A 360 -17.96 3.26 -14.48
N SER A 361 -16.83 3.24 -15.19
CA SER A 361 -16.65 4.03 -16.41
C SER A 361 -17.37 3.45 -17.63
N ILE A 362 -18.20 2.44 -17.43
CA ILE A 362 -18.95 1.70 -18.46
C ILE A 362 -20.35 1.34 -17.97
N GLY A 363 -21.23 1.00 -18.90
CA GLY A 363 -22.57 0.49 -18.61
C GLY A 363 -23.45 1.57 -17.96
N LEU A 364 -24.12 1.20 -16.89
CA LEU A 364 -24.96 2.12 -16.12
C LEU A 364 -24.06 3.01 -15.26
N GLU A 365 -23.85 4.23 -15.66
CA GLU A 365 -23.06 5.22 -14.93
C GLU A 365 -23.80 5.78 -13.69
N ARG A 366 -24.40 4.90 -12.89
CA ARG A 366 -25.08 5.25 -11.64
C ARG A 366 -24.34 4.64 -10.48
N PRO A 367 -24.08 5.43 -9.43
CA PRO A 367 -23.48 4.91 -8.20
C PRO A 367 -24.34 3.80 -7.59
N ARG A 368 -23.71 2.93 -6.81
CA ARG A 368 -24.35 1.78 -6.16
C ARG A 368 -23.91 1.66 -4.71
N ASP A 369 -24.76 1.04 -3.90
CA ASP A 369 -24.37 0.57 -2.59
C ASP A 369 -23.85 -0.86 -2.69
N TYR A 370 -22.84 -1.20 -1.93
CA TYR A 370 -22.35 -2.56 -1.84
C TYR A 370 -21.76 -2.88 -0.45
N ASP A 371 -21.80 -4.18 -0.14
CA ASP A 371 -21.15 -4.78 1.02
C ASP A 371 -20.26 -5.93 0.54
N VAL A 372 -18.96 -5.85 0.77
CA VAL A 372 -18.00 -6.88 0.33
C VAL A 372 -17.08 -7.25 1.47
N THR A 373 -16.98 -8.55 1.75
CA THR A 373 -16.04 -9.12 2.71
C THR A 373 -14.91 -9.81 1.99
N TYR A 374 -13.70 -9.41 2.27
CA TYR A 374 -12.48 -10.03 1.77
C TYR A 374 -11.88 -10.93 2.87
N LEU A 375 -11.72 -12.21 2.55
CA LEU A 375 -11.00 -13.18 3.38
C LEU A 375 -9.61 -13.36 2.78
N GLY A 376 -8.57 -13.04 3.53
CA GLY A 376 -7.21 -13.02 3.03
C GLY A 376 -6.23 -13.85 3.86
N VAL A 377 -5.26 -14.44 3.18
CA VAL A 377 -4.07 -15.04 3.78
C VAL A 377 -2.85 -14.54 3.01
N SER A 378 -1.85 -14.05 3.73
CA SER A 378 -0.60 -13.55 3.16
C SER A 378 0.59 -14.12 3.91
N GLY A 379 1.72 -14.27 3.24
CA GLY A 379 2.98 -14.69 3.85
C GLY A 379 4.16 -13.96 3.24
N ASP A 380 5.14 -13.63 4.07
CA ASP A 380 6.38 -12.98 3.61
C ASP A 380 7.57 -13.44 4.47
N GLY A 381 8.71 -13.69 3.83
CA GLY A 381 9.94 -14.04 4.53
C GLY A 381 10.82 -15.05 3.80
N HIS A 382 11.67 -15.74 4.59
CA HIS A 382 12.68 -16.65 4.08
C HIS A 382 12.25 -18.12 4.21
N LEU A 383 12.42 -18.89 3.14
CA LEU A 383 12.20 -20.33 3.12
C LEU A 383 13.41 -21.04 2.48
N GLY A 384 14.32 -21.54 3.32
CA GLY A 384 15.44 -22.36 2.84
C GLY A 384 16.40 -21.65 1.88
N GLY A 385 16.72 -20.37 2.11
CA GLY A 385 17.61 -19.57 1.26
C GLY A 385 16.94 -18.93 0.04
N LEU A 386 15.61 -19.01 -0.03
CA LEU A 386 14.75 -18.29 -0.96
C LEU A 386 13.90 -17.30 -0.17
N ASN A 387 13.56 -16.17 -0.77
CA ASN A 387 12.56 -15.27 -0.25
C ASN A 387 11.24 -15.57 -0.95
N LEU A 388 10.17 -15.70 -0.18
CA LEU A 388 8.82 -15.90 -0.71
C LEU A 388 7.89 -14.84 -0.13
N SER A 389 7.16 -14.17 -1.01
CA SER A 389 6.03 -13.32 -0.64
C SER A 389 4.79 -13.83 -1.36
N THR A 390 3.68 -13.99 -0.66
CA THR A 390 2.43 -14.51 -1.23
C THR A 390 1.23 -13.83 -0.62
N SER A 391 0.16 -13.67 -1.40
CA SER A 391 -1.13 -13.17 -0.93
C SER A 391 -2.25 -13.84 -1.70
N ALA A 392 -3.32 -14.22 -0.99
CA ALA A 392 -4.53 -14.77 -1.57
C ALA A 392 -5.74 -14.12 -0.92
N TYR A 393 -6.74 -13.76 -1.72
CA TYR A 393 -8.00 -13.16 -1.27
C TYR A 393 -9.20 -13.82 -1.93
N LEU A 394 -10.27 -13.95 -1.16
CA LEU A 394 -11.61 -14.27 -1.62
C LEU A 394 -12.53 -13.11 -1.27
N ALA A 395 -13.15 -12.47 -2.26
CA ALA A 395 -14.13 -11.42 -2.10
C ALA A 395 -15.54 -11.99 -2.21
N LEU A 396 -16.39 -11.76 -1.20
CA LEU A 396 -17.75 -12.23 -1.10
C LEU A 396 -18.66 -11.08 -0.68
N GLY A 397 -19.77 -10.90 -1.37
CA GLY A 397 -20.68 -9.82 -1.02
C GLY A 397 -21.80 -9.62 -2.02
N ASP A 398 -22.38 -8.43 -1.99
CA ASP A 398 -23.39 -8.04 -2.93
C ASP A 398 -23.39 -6.53 -3.23
N SER A 399 -23.91 -6.17 -4.37
CA SER A 399 -24.13 -4.81 -4.83
C SER A 399 -25.61 -4.61 -5.19
N THR A 400 -26.14 -3.42 -4.93
CA THR A 400 -27.55 -3.11 -5.22
C THR A 400 -27.88 -3.16 -6.71
N ARG A 401 -26.87 -3.00 -7.58
CA ARG A 401 -27.01 -3.10 -9.04
C ARG A 401 -25.69 -3.47 -9.70
N GLY A 402 -25.77 -4.21 -10.79
CA GLY A 402 -24.61 -4.56 -11.62
C GLY A 402 -24.21 -3.43 -12.57
N THR A 403 -23.05 -3.59 -13.19
CA THR A 403 -22.49 -2.61 -14.14
C THR A 403 -23.34 -2.48 -15.42
N PHE A 404 -23.93 -3.56 -15.92
CA PHE A 404 -24.73 -3.58 -17.14
C PHE A 404 -26.22 -3.86 -16.90
N SER A 405 -26.64 -4.02 -15.63
CA SER A 405 -28.03 -4.28 -15.26
C SER A 405 -28.43 -3.49 -14.03
N GLU A 406 -29.70 -3.13 -13.91
CA GLU A 406 -30.25 -2.52 -12.69
C GLU A 406 -30.61 -3.56 -11.60
N ARG A 407 -30.21 -4.81 -11.80
CA ARG A 407 -30.49 -5.89 -10.85
C ARG A 407 -29.38 -5.98 -9.80
N LYS A 408 -29.74 -6.49 -8.64
CA LYS A 408 -28.79 -6.89 -7.62
C LYS A 408 -27.75 -7.84 -8.22
N GLU A 409 -26.48 -7.66 -7.83
CA GLU A 409 -25.35 -8.48 -8.25
C GLU A 409 -24.74 -9.16 -7.03
N ASP A 410 -24.55 -10.47 -7.09
CA ASP A 410 -23.83 -11.25 -6.08
C ASP A 410 -22.34 -11.27 -6.43
N ILE A 411 -21.49 -10.91 -5.47
CA ILE A 411 -20.04 -10.78 -5.68
C ILE A 411 -19.33 -12.04 -5.19
N ARG A 412 -18.52 -12.65 -6.10
CA ARG A 412 -17.64 -13.78 -5.79
C ARG A 412 -16.39 -13.73 -6.64
N ALA A 413 -15.32 -13.21 -6.08
CA ALA A 413 -14.10 -12.99 -6.83
C ALA A 413 -12.87 -13.46 -6.07
N GLY A 414 -11.82 -13.85 -6.79
CA GLY A 414 -10.60 -14.40 -6.21
C GLY A 414 -9.34 -13.71 -6.70
N PHE A 415 -8.34 -13.66 -5.83
CA PHE A 415 -7.02 -13.12 -6.12
C PHE A 415 -5.92 -14.00 -5.55
N LEU A 416 -4.85 -14.18 -6.30
CA LEU A 416 -3.64 -14.86 -5.87
C LEU A 416 -2.41 -14.14 -6.43
N ALA A 417 -1.41 -13.89 -5.61
CA ALA A 417 -0.08 -13.41 -6.04
C ALA A 417 1.03 -14.13 -5.27
N ALA A 418 2.14 -14.40 -5.94
CA ALA A 418 3.33 -14.94 -5.34
C ALA A 418 4.59 -14.41 -6.03
N GLU A 419 5.58 -14.03 -5.25
CA GLU A 419 6.91 -13.65 -5.73
C GLU A 419 7.97 -14.45 -4.99
N LEU A 420 8.75 -15.21 -5.74
CA LEU A 420 9.89 -15.98 -5.27
C LEU A 420 11.16 -15.25 -5.70
N SER A 421 12.09 -15.03 -4.77
CA SER A 421 13.38 -14.43 -5.10
C SER A 421 14.55 -15.11 -4.40
N LYS A 422 15.74 -14.92 -4.98
CA LYS A 422 17.00 -15.41 -4.43
C LYS A 422 18.05 -14.33 -4.48
N ASP A 423 18.68 -14.13 -3.34
CA ASP A 423 19.82 -13.23 -3.20
C ASP A 423 21.10 -13.96 -3.58
N LEU A 424 21.88 -13.37 -4.50
CA LEU A 424 23.15 -13.88 -5.04
C LEU A 424 24.25 -12.82 -4.79
N SER A 425 24.55 -12.49 -3.52
CA SER A 425 25.50 -11.45 -3.13
C SER A 425 25.10 -10.06 -3.69
N TRP A 426 25.64 -9.65 -4.85
CA TRP A 426 25.37 -8.36 -5.50
C TRP A 426 24.15 -8.38 -6.43
N ALA A 427 23.47 -9.50 -6.57
CA ALA A 427 22.31 -9.66 -7.46
C ALA A 427 21.15 -10.33 -6.72
N ARG A 428 19.93 -9.93 -7.04
CA ARG A 428 18.68 -10.61 -6.68
C ARG A 428 17.95 -10.97 -7.95
N ILE A 429 17.54 -12.21 -8.08
CA ILE A 429 16.65 -12.68 -9.17
C ILE A 429 15.26 -12.94 -8.61
N ARG A 430 14.22 -12.64 -9.39
CA ARG A 430 12.81 -12.78 -9.00
C ARG A 430 12.02 -13.53 -10.06
N ALA A 431 11.02 -14.28 -9.61
CA ALA A 431 9.94 -14.82 -10.42
C ALA A 431 8.62 -14.44 -9.77
N SER A 432 7.69 -13.88 -10.53
CA SER A 432 6.42 -13.34 -10.04
C SER A 432 5.26 -13.98 -10.77
N LEU A 433 4.19 -14.26 -10.05
CA LEU A 433 2.92 -14.79 -10.56
C LEU A 433 1.78 -14.03 -9.91
N ALA A 434 0.80 -13.56 -10.70
CA ALA A 434 -0.45 -13.04 -10.16
C ALA A 434 -1.63 -13.51 -11.02
N TRP A 435 -2.75 -13.75 -10.34
CA TRP A 435 -4.04 -14.04 -10.93
C TRP A 435 -5.11 -13.26 -10.16
N ALA A 436 -5.92 -12.53 -10.91
CA ALA A 436 -7.16 -11.93 -10.43
C ALA A 436 -8.28 -12.45 -11.32
N SER A 437 -9.34 -12.98 -10.73
CA SER A 437 -10.49 -13.46 -11.50
C SER A 437 -11.09 -12.35 -12.33
N GLY A 438 -11.56 -12.68 -13.52
CA GLY A 438 -12.35 -11.84 -14.40
C GLY A 438 -13.80 -12.32 -14.45
N ASP A 439 -14.70 -11.44 -14.82
CA ASP A 439 -16.11 -11.74 -14.97
C ASP A 439 -16.37 -12.38 -16.37
N PRO A 440 -16.82 -13.64 -16.42
CA PRO A 440 -17.06 -14.33 -17.68
C PRO A 440 -18.39 -13.98 -18.36
N ASP A 441 -19.38 -13.48 -17.60
CA ASP A 441 -20.72 -13.11 -18.11
C ASP A 441 -21.29 -11.90 -17.38
N PRO A 442 -21.09 -10.67 -17.89
CA PRO A 442 -21.49 -9.44 -17.22
C PRO A 442 -23.01 -9.24 -17.10
N PHE A 443 -23.85 -10.18 -17.55
CA PHE A 443 -25.31 -10.10 -17.50
C PHE A 443 -25.96 -11.14 -16.58
N ASP A 444 -25.23 -12.08 -16.01
CA ASP A 444 -25.78 -13.18 -15.21
C ASP A 444 -26.16 -12.78 -13.77
N GLY A 445 -25.84 -11.54 -13.35
CA GLY A 445 -26.12 -11.01 -12.01
C GLY A 445 -25.08 -11.43 -10.98
N ARG A 446 -23.89 -11.84 -11.42
CA ARG A 446 -22.72 -12.10 -10.59
C ARG A 446 -21.60 -11.16 -10.96
N GLY A 447 -20.87 -10.65 -9.97
CA GLY A 447 -19.62 -9.92 -10.13
C GLY A 447 -18.46 -10.85 -9.79
N GLU A 448 -17.82 -11.46 -10.79
CA GLU A 448 -16.75 -12.45 -10.58
C GLU A 448 -15.36 -11.88 -10.84
N GLY A 449 -15.23 -10.64 -11.29
CA GLY A 449 -13.96 -9.94 -11.47
C GLY A 449 -13.43 -9.37 -10.15
N PHE A 450 -12.25 -9.79 -9.72
CA PHE A 450 -11.66 -9.27 -8.49
C PHE A 450 -11.33 -7.78 -8.62
N ASP A 451 -11.77 -6.99 -7.65
CA ASP A 451 -11.36 -5.59 -7.49
C ASP A 451 -10.92 -5.33 -6.05
N ALA A 452 -9.78 -4.67 -5.91
CA ALA A 452 -9.25 -4.25 -4.62
C ALA A 452 -9.97 -2.98 -4.11
N ILE A 453 -9.90 -2.71 -2.81
CA ILE A 453 -10.48 -1.49 -2.23
C ILE A 453 -9.68 -0.27 -2.69
N PHE A 454 -8.37 -0.28 -2.42
CA PHE A 454 -7.44 0.78 -2.83
C PHE A 454 -6.01 0.24 -2.77
N GLU A 455 -5.58 -0.43 -3.82
CA GLU A 455 -4.28 -1.08 -3.87
C GLU A 455 -3.13 -0.13 -4.24
N ASN A 456 -1.93 -0.48 -3.78
CA ASN A 456 -0.67 0.09 -4.22
C ASN A 456 0.43 -0.98 -4.13
N PRO A 457 0.40 -2.02 -5.00
CA PRO A 457 1.25 -3.18 -4.85
C PRO A 457 2.72 -2.89 -5.12
N LEU A 458 3.59 -3.41 -4.26
CA LEU A 458 5.04 -3.50 -4.47
C LEU A 458 5.39 -4.93 -4.93
N PHE A 459 5.26 -5.19 -6.23
CA PHE A 459 5.29 -6.53 -6.79
C PHE A 459 5.74 -6.50 -8.25
N ALA A 460 6.44 -7.54 -8.74
CA ALA A 460 6.84 -7.76 -10.14
C ALA A 460 7.48 -6.52 -10.82
N GLY A 461 8.29 -5.77 -10.08
CA GLY A 461 8.90 -4.54 -10.57
C GLY A 461 7.96 -3.34 -10.65
N ALA A 462 6.94 -3.28 -9.79
CA ALA A 462 5.84 -2.32 -9.82
C ALA A 462 6.27 -0.86 -10.02
N ASP A 463 7.28 -0.41 -9.31
CA ASP A 463 7.75 0.99 -9.38
C ASP A 463 8.49 1.35 -10.68
N THR A 464 8.65 0.40 -11.61
CA THR A 464 9.21 0.61 -12.95
C THR A 464 8.36 0.00 -14.07
N SER A 465 7.41 -0.89 -13.76
CA SER A 465 6.51 -1.55 -14.72
C SER A 465 5.62 -0.53 -15.42
N PHE A 466 5.48 -0.65 -16.73
CA PHE A 466 4.52 0.18 -17.50
C PHE A 466 3.09 -0.12 -17.06
N TRP A 467 2.68 -1.37 -17.05
CA TRP A 467 1.30 -1.77 -16.77
C TRP A 467 0.82 -1.34 -15.38
N MET A 468 1.69 -1.45 -14.37
CA MET A 468 1.30 -1.14 -13.00
C MET A 468 1.28 0.35 -12.70
N ARG A 469 2.15 1.11 -13.35
CA ARG A 469 2.27 2.56 -13.12
C ARG A 469 1.27 3.35 -13.95
N GLU A 470 1.05 2.91 -15.20
CA GLU A 470 0.26 3.70 -16.14
C GLU A 470 -1.22 3.28 -16.13
N PRO A 471 -2.14 4.21 -15.93
CA PRO A 471 -3.56 3.91 -15.89
C PRO A 471 -4.14 3.77 -17.30
N VAL A 472 -3.79 2.69 -18.01
CA VAL A 472 -4.27 2.45 -19.38
C VAL A 472 -5.78 2.28 -19.39
N PRO A 473 -6.55 3.17 -20.05
CA PRO A 473 -8.01 3.07 -20.11
C PRO A 473 -8.42 2.07 -21.18
N LEU A 474 -8.87 0.89 -20.78
CA LEU A 474 -9.24 -0.19 -21.72
C LEU A 474 -10.51 0.12 -22.53
N ILE A 475 -11.40 0.97 -22.03
CA ILE A 475 -12.71 1.24 -22.65
C ILE A 475 -13.04 2.70 -22.80
N ALA A 476 -13.21 3.40 -21.69
CA ALA A 476 -13.57 4.81 -21.66
C ALA A 476 -13.07 5.40 -20.33
N GLY A 477 -13.30 6.69 -20.12
CA GLY A 477 -12.76 7.39 -19.00
C GLY A 477 -11.24 7.56 -19.16
N GLY A 478 -10.57 7.69 -18.09
CA GLY A 478 -9.15 7.98 -18.11
C GLY A 478 -8.92 9.46 -18.03
N ARG A 479 -8.10 9.81 -17.10
CA ARG A 479 -7.61 11.15 -16.89
C ARG A 479 -6.10 11.10 -16.90
N VAL A 480 -5.49 12.22 -17.19
CA VAL A 480 -4.06 12.35 -17.10
C VAL A 480 -3.73 12.86 -15.70
N ALA A 481 -3.27 11.96 -14.85
CA ALA A 481 -2.85 12.24 -13.49
C ALA A 481 -1.41 11.76 -13.29
N LEU A 482 -0.85 12.08 -12.12
CA LEU A 482 0.45 11.55 -11.72
C LEU A 482 0.40 10.03 -11.58
N SER A 483 1.48 9.36 -11.94
CA SER A 483 1.71 7.95 -11.62
C SER A 483 2.19 7.81 -10.18
N GLY A 484 1.39 8.30 -9.24
CA GLY A 484 1.74 8.33 -7.83
C GLY A 484 1.48 7.01 -7.10
N ARG A 485 0.86 6.03 -7.79
CA ARG A 485 0.40 4.78 -7.21
C ARG A 485 0.44 3.64 -8.21
N ASN A 486 0.83 2.48 -7.74
CA ASN A 486 0.82 1.27 -8.55
C ASN A 486 -0.58 0.62 -8.56
N GLY A 487 -0.95 -0.01 -9.66
CA GLY A 487 -2.19 -0.77 -9.79
C GLY A 487 -1.98 -2.00 -10.64
N LEU A 488 -2.17 -3.18 -10.06
CA LEU A 488 -2.06 -4.43 -10.80
C LEU A 488 -3.27 -4.66 -11.71
N LEU A 489 -4.46 -4.24 -11.24
CA LEU A 489 -5.73 -4.54 -11.87
C LEU A 489 -6.32 -3.33 -12.58
N ASN A 490 -6.74 -3.50 -13.82
CA ASN A 490 -7.61 -2.56 -14.48
C ASN A 490 -9.07 -2.98 -14.27
N SER A 491 -9.66 -2.52 -13.18
CA SER A 491 -11.01 -2.87 -12.74
C SER A 491 -12.14 -2.13 -13.46
N LEU A 492 -11.81 -1.30 -14.46
CA LEU A 492 -12.76 -0.54 -15.27
C LEU A 492 -13.63 0.45 -14.47
N ARG A 493 -13.30 0.77 -13.24
CA ARG A 493 -13.96 1.83 -12.49
C ARG A 493 -13.52 3.23 -13.00
N SER A 494 -14.33 4.25 -12.74
CA SER A 494 -14.04 5.62 -13.20
C SER A 494 -12.70 6.15 -12.72
N SER A 495 -12.35 5.89 -11.47
CA SER A 495 -11.02 6.13 -10.89
C SER A 495 -10.83 5.26 -9.66
N LYS A 496 -9.58 5.06 -9.24
CA LYS A 496 -9.29 4.37 -7.98
C LYS A 496 -9.42 5.30 -6.78
N GLU A 497 -9.18 6.57 -6.97
CA GLU A 497 -9.24 7.61 -5.93
C GLU A 497 -10.69 7.97 -5.56
N PHE A 498 -11.54 8.20 -6.56
CA PHE A 498 -12.94 8.62 -6.38
C PHE A 498 -13.95 7.55 -6.72
N GLY A 499 -13.61 6.62 -7.63
CA GLY A 499 -14.51 5.61 -8.14
C GLY A 499 -14.90 4.57 -7.10
N GLN A 500 -15.97 3.86 -7.40
CA GLN A 500 -16.41 2.71 -6.63
C GLN A 500 -15.72 1.44 -7.12
N SER A 501 -15.59 0.41 -6.29
CA SER A 501 -15.13 -0.92 -6.72
C SER A 501 -16.06 -1.50 -7.77
N ASN A 502 -15.48 -2.17 -8.77
CA ASN A 502 -16.23 -2.76 -9.88
C ASN A 502 -15.83 -4.22 -10.10
N PHE A 503 -16.72 -5.14 -9.76
CA PHE A 503 -16.50 -6.59 -9.88
C PHE A 503 -16.89 -7.15 -11.25
N THR A 504 -17.41 -6.31 -12.15
CA THR A 504 -17.64 -6.62 -13.56
C THR A 504 -16.43 -6.13 -14.36
N ASN A 505 -15.31 -6.86 -14.33
CA ASN A 505 -14.05 -6.48 -14.93
C ASN A 505 -13.34 -7.69 -15.58
N PRO A 506 -12.31 -7.48 -16.43
CA PRO A 506 -11.69 -8.57 -17.18
C PRO A 506 -10.76 -9.44 -16.35
N GLY A 507 -10.39 -9.07 -15.11
CA GLY A 507 -9.34 -9.72 -14.35
C GLY A 507 -7.97 -9.65 -15.03
N LEU A 508 -6.98 -10.34 -14.44
CA LEU A 508 -5.60 -10.34 -14.93
C LEU A 508 -4.88 -11.64 -14.61
N ARG A 509 -4.01 -12.05 -15.51
CA ARG A 509 -2.96 -13.06 -15.30
C ARG A 509 -1.62 -12.43 -15.60
N LEU A 510 -0.67 -12.56 -14.68
CA LEU A 510 0.69 -12.07 -14.82
C LEU A 510 1.67 -13.19 -14.51
N ILE A 511 2.68 -13.35 -15.37
CA ILE A 511 3.88 -14.17 -15.09
C ILE A 511 5.07 -13.27 -15.41
N GLY A 512 5.98 -13.10 -14.45
CA GLY A 512 7.10 -12.19 -14.60
C GLY A 512 8.41 -12.76 -14.10
N VAL A 513 9.48 -12.20 -14.63
CA VAL A 513 10.85 -12.40 -14.15
C VAL A 513 11.54 -11.05 -13.99
N GLY A 514 12.43 -10.94 -13.02
CA GLY A 514 13.16 -9.70 -12.78
C GLY A 514 14.50 -9.95 -12.13
N ALA A 515 15.35 -8.94 -12.19
CA ALA A 515 16.63 -8.94 -11.50
C ALA A 515 16.97 -7.53 -10.98
N ASP A 516 17.58 -7.49 -9.81
CA ASP A 516 18.21 -6.31 -9.23
C ASP A 516 19.70 -6.57 -9.12
N LEU A 517 20.52 -5.66 -9.64
CA LEU A 517 21.97 -5.77 -9.70
C LEU A 517 22.58 -4.57 -8.97
N ASP A 518 23.21 -4.79 -7.84
CA ASP A 518 23.98 -3.78 -7.12
C ASP A 518 25.38 -3.67 -7.73
N LEU A 519 25.52 -2.83 -8.76
CA LEU A 519 26.79 -2.68 -9.49
C LEU A 519 27.88 -2.04 -8.62
N THR A 520 27.46 -1.12 -7.75
CA THR A 520 28.27 -0.52 -6.69
C THR A 520 27.39 -0.32 -5.45
N PRO A 521 27.95 0.00 -4.27
CA PRO A 521 27.13 0.34 -3.09
C PRO A 521 26.16 1.52 -3.30
N THR A 522 26.43 2.36 -4.31
CA THR A 522 25.64 3.56 -4.61
C THR A 522 24.77 3.40 -5.85
N LEU A 523 24.97 2.35 -6.66
CA LEU A 523 24.33 2.22 -7.98
C LEU A 523 23.69 0.85 -8.13
N ARG A 524 22.36 0.83 -8.33
CA ARG A 524 21.56 -0.36 -8.63
C ARG A 524 20.93 -0.25 -10.01
N VAL A 525 20.95 -1.35 -10.75
CA VAL A 525 20.19 -1.55 -11.98
C VAL A 525 19.12 -2.60 -11.71
N SER A 526 17.89 -2.32 -12.08
CA SER A 526 16.76 -3.27 -12.00
C SER A 526 16.19 -3.49 -13.39
N GLY A 527 15.81 -4.73 -13.70
CA GLY A 527 15.13 -5.09 -14.95
C GLY A 527 13.98 -6.05 -14.68
N ASN A 528 12.87 -5.89 -15.41
CA ASN A 528 11.70 -6.76 -15.29
C ASN A 528 11.11 -7.05 -16.68
N LEU A 529 10.56 -8.24 -16.83
CA LEU A 529 9.80 -8.68 -18.00
C LEU A 529 8.59 -9.47 -17.50
N ASN A 530 7.39 -8.93 -17.72
CA ASN A 530 6.12 -9.52 -17.31
C ASN A 530 5.29 -9.83 -18.55
N HIS A 531 4.79 -11.06 -18.68
CA HIS A 531 3.73 -11.42 -19.61
C HIS A 531 2.37 -11.20 -18.96
N LEU A 532 1.47 -10.52 -19.65
CA LEU A 532 0.17 -10.11 -19.17
C LEU A 532 -0.94 -10.67 -20.06
N ALA A 533 -2.01 -11.16 -19.46
CA ALA A 533 -3.21 -11.58 -20.16
C ALA A 533 -4.46 -11.27 -19.35
N PHE A 534 -5.56 -10.95 -19.99
CA PHE A 534 -6.88 -10.89 -19.36
C PHE A 534 -7.31 -12.28 -18.87
N ASP A 535 -7.96 -12.36 -17.71
CA ASP A 535 -8.56 -13.62 -17.27
C ASP A 535 -9.82 -13.93 -18.10
N HIS A 536 -10.69 -12.95 -18.29
CA HIS A 536 -11.85 -13.01 -19.20
C HIS A 536 -11.98 -11.70 -19.99
N THR A 537 -12.51 -11.78 -21.23
CA THR A 537 -12.68 -10.59 -22.09
C THR A 537 -14.15 -10.23 -22.34
N ALA A 538 -15.10 -10.94 -21.72
CA ALA A 538 -16.53 -10.72 -21.92
C ALA A 538 -16.95 -9.28 -21.61
N THR A 539 -16.51 -8.74 -20.48
CA THR A 539 -16.78 -7.36 -20.07
C THR A 539 -16.23 -6.33 -21.07
N LEU A 540 -15.03 -6.57 -21.62
CA LEU A 540 -14.44 -5.70 -22.65
C LEU A 540 -15.21 -5.78 -23.96
N GLN A 541 -15.66 -6.97 -24.35
CA GLN A 541 -16.42 -7.18 -25.58
C GLN A 541 -17.75 -6.44 -25.52
N VAL A 542 -18.45 -6.49 -24.38
CA VAL A 542 -19.70 -5.75 -24.16
C VAL A 542 -19.46 -4.24 -24.16
N ALA A 543 -18.50 -3.77 -23.37
CA ALA A 543 -18.22 -2.34 -23.21
C ALA A 543 -17.73 -1.67 -24.50
N ARG A 544 -16.99 -2.40 -25.35
CA ARG A 544 -16.47 -1.92 -26.64
C ARG A 544 -17.41 -2.20 -27.79
N ALA A 545 -18.52 -2.92 -27.57
CA ALA A 545 -19.37 -3.48 -28.63
C ALA A 545 -18.56 -4.21 -29.72
N GLN A 546 -17.52 -4.96 -29.30
CA GLN A 546 -16.53 -5.63 -30.14
C GLN A 546 -16.40 -7.09 -29.74
N SER A 547 -16.71 -8.00 -30.65
CA SER A 547 -16.59 -9.44 -30.42
C SER A 547 -15.17 -9.95 -30.67
N GLY A 548 -14.83 -11.09 -30.08
CA GLY A 548 -13.61 -11.83 -30.39
C GLY A 548 -12.31 -11.16 -29.90
N ILE A 549 -12.34 -10.41 -28.80
CA ILE A 549 -11.14 -9.84 -28.19
C ILE A 549 -10.30 -10.95 -27.56
N PRO A 550 -9.07 -11.20 -28.03
CA PRO A 550 -8.17 -12.19 -27.42
C PRO A 550 -7.74 -11.80 -25.99
N ARG A 551 -7.25 -12.78 -25.22
CA ARG A 551 -6.83 -12.54 -23.84
C ARG A 551 -5.43 -11.93 -23.72
N ASP A 552 -4.54 -12.16 -24.68
CA ASP A 552 -3.13 -11.76 -24.62
C ASP A 552 -2.98 -10.23 -24.64
N ILE A 553 -2.54 -9.64 -23.51
CA ILE A 553 -2.23 -8.22 -23.42
C ILE A 553 -0.85 -7.94 -24.01
N GLY A 554 0.11 -8.84 -23.77
CA GLY A 554 1.47 -8.72 -24.27
C GLY A 554 2.55 -8.74 -23.20
N PHE A 555 3.70 -8.14 -23.51
CA PHE A 555 4.85 -8.11 -22.61
C PHE A 555 5.11 -6.69 -22.10
N ASP A 556 5.19 -6.55 -20.78
CA ASP A 556 5.64 -5.36 -20.09
C ASP A 556 7.11 -5.52 -19.74
N ALA A 557 7.96 -4.74 -20.37
CA ALA A 557 9.41 -4.73 -20.17
C ALA A 557 9.86 -3.41 -19.56
N SER A 558 10.70 -3.47 -18.52
CA SER A 558 11.22 -2.28 -17.87
C SER A 558 12.65 -2.41 -17.40
N VAL A 559 13.34 -1.28 -17.34
CA VAL A 559 14.68 -1.14 -16.77
C VAL A 559 14.75 0.15 -15.95
N ALA A 560 15.42 0.10 -14.80
CA ALA A 560 15.65 1.26 -13.96
C ALA A 560 17.09 1.32 -13.45
N LEU A 561 17.58 2.55 -13.31
CA LEU A 561 18.82 2.89 -12.65
C LEU A 561 18.48 3.68 -11.39
N VAL A 562 18.95 3.23 -10.22
CA VAL A 562 18.82 3.94 -8.96
C VAL A 562 20.22 4.30 -8.46
N TRP A 563 20.44 5.58 -8.28
CA TRP A 563 21.73 6.13 -7.85
C TRP A 563 21.60 6.90 -6.54
N ARG A 564 22.48 6.61 -5.59
CA ARG A 564 22.62 7.25 -4.28
C ARG A 564 23.99 7.90 -4.18
N PRO A 565 24.17 9.13 -4.71
CA PRO A 565 25.50 9.75 -4.91
C PRO A 565 26.31 9.89 -3.63
N LEU A 566 25.65 10.07 -2.48
CA LEU A 566 26.31 10.27 -1.20
C LEU A 566 26.42 8.97 -0.37
N ALA A 567 26.08 7.82 -0.94
CA ALA A 567 25.98 6.52 -0.26
C ALA A 567 24.98 6.50 0.94
N ILE A 568 24.10 7.49 1.02
CA ILE A 568 23.05 7.67 2.02
C ILE A 568 21.70 7.82 1.33
N GLN A 569 20.62 7.74 2.10
CA GLN A 569 19.26 7.81 1.56
C GLN A 569 18.72 9.25 1.37
N ASN A 570 19.48 10.27 1.74
CA ASN A 570 19.03 11.67 1.64
C ASN A 570 18.94 12.18 0.20
N VAL A 571 19.70 11.60 -0.72
CA VAL A 571 19.65 11.94 -2.14
C VAL A 571 19.52 10.64 -2.92
N VAL A 572 18.39 10.46 -3.57
CA VAL A 572 18.13 9.29 -4.43
C VAL A 572 17.67 9.78 -5.78
N ALA A 573 18.42 9.46 -6.82
CA ALA A 573 18.05 9.71 -8.21
C ALA A 573 17.66 8.39 -8.87
N ARG A 574 16.56 8.40 -9.63
CA ARG A 574 16.11 7.26 -10.42
C ARG A 574 15.85 7.69 -11.84
N VAL A 575 16.25 6.85 -12.79
CA VAL A 575 15.83 6.95 -14.19
C VAL A 575 15.33 5.57 -14.60
N SER A 576 14.12 5.49 -15.14
CA SER A 576 13.58 4.23 -15.65
C SER A 576 12.94 4.41 -17.01
N ALA A 577 12.93 3.35 -17.80
CA ALA A 577 12.22 3.24 -19.05
C ALA A 577 11.40 1.96 -19.06
N SER A 578 10.17 2.05 -19.53
CA SER A 578 9.25 0.92 -19.62
C SER A 578 8.46 0.95 -20.93
N ALA A 579 8.08 -0.22 -21.40
CA ALA A 579 7.28 -0.37 -22.60
C ALA A 579 6.36 -1.59 -22.52
N LEU A 580 5.13 -1.44 -23.00
CA LEU A 580 4.20 -2.52 -23.24
C LEU A 580 4.26 -2.90 -24.73
N LEU A 581 4.81 -4.07 -25.01
CA LEU A 581 4.83 -4.68 -26.33
C LEU A 581 3.47 -5.38 -26.54
N PRO A 582 2.63 -4.92 -27.50
CA PRO A 582 1.24 -5.33 -27.57
C PRO A 582 1.09 -6.81 -27.98
N GLY A 583 0.29 -7.56 -27.24
CA GLY A 583 -0.26 -8.85 -27.63
C GLY A 583 -1.54 -8.71 -28.45
N ASP A 584 -2.12 -9.83 -28.88
CA ASP A 584 -3.28 -9.80 -29.78
C ASP A 584 -4.52 -9.15 -29.15
N GLY A 585 -4.73 -9.31 -27.86
CA GLY A 585 -5.82 -8.66 -27.13
C GLY A 585 -5.65 -7.14 -27.05
N TYR A 586 -4.44 -6.68 -26.76
CA TYR A 586 -4.14 -5.24 -26.73
C TYR A 586 -4.23 -4.64 -28.16
N ARG A 587 -3.74 -5.34 -29.18
CA ARG A 587 -3.88 -4.93 -30.58
C ARG A 587 -5.33 -4.83 -31.03
N ALA A 588 -6.17 -5.75 -30.58
CA ALA A 588 -7.60 -5.71 -30.88
C ALA A 588 -8.29 -4.46 -30.29
N LEU A 589 -7.79 -3.96 -29.15
CA LEU A 589 -8.33 -2.77 -28.49
C LEU A 589 -7.77 -1.46 -29.07
N PHE A 590 -6.48 -1.40 -29.40
CA PHE A 590 -5.76 -0.14 -29.66
C PHE A 590 -4.92 -0.13 -30.93
N GLY A 591 -4.90 -1.24 -31.69
CA GLY A 591 -4.01 -1.37 -32.85
C GLY A 591 -2.60 -1.80 -32.46
N ASP A 592 -1.71 -1.90 -33.45
CA ASP A 592 -0.31 -2.34 -33.26
C ASP A 592 0.58 -1.17 -32.82
N ARG A 593 0.35 -0.70 -31.60
CA ARG A 593 1.07 0.43 -31.00
C ARG A 593 1.75 0.00 -29.71
N THR A 594 3.08 0.14 -29.65
CA THR A 594 3.83 0.01 -28.41
C THR A 594 3.59 1.24 -27.54
N SER A 595 3.14 1.03 -26.33
CA SER A 595 3.01 2.08 -25.31
C SER A 595 4.28 2.13 -24.47
N TRP A 596 4.67 3.31 -24.02
CA TRP A 596 5.92 3.47 -23.30
C TRP A 596 5.88 4.63 -22.30
N ALA A 597 6.76 4.58 -21.31
CA ALA A 597 7.01 5.65 -20.36
C ALA A 597 8.51 5.74 -20.02
N VAL A 598 8.99 6.95 -19.80
CA VAL A 598 10.32 7.22 -19.24
C VAL A 598 10.14 8.08 -18.00
N LEU A 599 10.71 7.67 -16.88
CA LEU A 599 10.62 8.37 -15.61
C LEU A 599 11.99 8.89 -15.19
N GLY A 600 12.07 10.18 -14.91
CA GLY A 600 13.13 10.80 -14.12
C GLY A 600 12.58 11.17 -12.75
N ASN A 601 13.20 10.68 -11.67
CA ASN A 601 12.78 10.95 -10.31
C ASN A 601 13.96 11.33 -9.43
N LEU A 602 13.82 12.41 -8.67
CA LEU A 602 14.81 12.86 -7.69
C LEU A 602 14.11 13.05 -6.34
N VAL A 603 14.55 12.31 -5.36
CA VAL A 603 14.07 12.41 -3.97
C VAL A 603 15.17 12.97 -3.09
N LEU A 604 14.86 14.06 -2.41
CA LEU A 604 15.68 14.67 -1.38
C LEU A 604 14.97 14.51 -0.04
N THR A 605 15.69 14.02 0.97
CA THR A 605 15.13 13.77 2.31
C THR A 605 16.01 14.42 3.37
N TYR A 606 15.35 15.17 4.27
CA TYR A 606 15.96 15.69 5.50
C TYR A 606 15.46 14.90 6.71
#